data_b2180eb254bc4fc540663e0639846d45
#
_entry.id   b2180eb254bc4fc540663e0639846d45
#
_cell.length_a   1.000
_cell.length_b   1.000
_cell.length_c   1.000
_cell.angle_alpha   90.00
_cell.angle_beta   90.00
_cell.angle_gamma   90.00
#
_symmetry.space_group_name_H-M   'P 1'
#
loop_
_entity.id
_entity.type
_entity.pdbx_description
1 polymer ?
#
loop_
_entity_poly.entity_id
_entity_poly.type
_entity_poly.pdbx_seq_one_letter_code
_entity_poly.pdbx_strand_id
1 'polypeptide(L)'
;MAEYSLEFSENLVDAASMLSSTGINEIDEKRTVLYLSLLSSEISIKALLERAGISVQQIKKRSHRLSQLLEDLSKCEFNTDIGNGVKGWVNASAVRSLTVDKAFGNATVGTLLSAEEEGAVQYPNEIRYGDNIYHYPPELMLRAASLLNAWANDNISTIRLCAQ
;
A
#
# COMPACT_ATOMS: atom_id res chain seq x y z
N MET A 1 19.97 1.04 -10.67
CA MET A 1 18.78 0.17 -10.78
C MET A 1 17.98 0.35 -9.50
N ALA A 2 16.66 0.54 -9.62
CA ALA A 2 15.80 0.66 -8.45
C ALA A 2 15.74 -0.67 -7.68
N GLU A 3 15.76 -0.63 -6.37
CA GLU A 3 15.62 -1.81 -5.49
C GLU A 3 14.16 -2.31 -5.46
N TYR A 4 13.19 -1.36 -5.49
CA TYR A 4 11.76 -1.66 -5.42
C TYR A 4 11.07 -1.38 -6.75
N SER A 5 10.25 -2.33 -7.23
CA SER A 5 9.59 -2.30 -8.54
C SER A 5 8.07 -2.22 -8.41
N LEU A 6 7.47 -1.21 -9.04
CA LEU A 6 6.00 -1.14 -9.15
C LEU A 6 5.42 -2.26 -10.02
N GLU A 7 6.14 -2.69 -11.05
CA GLU A 7 5.73 -3.83 -11.88
C GLU A 7 5.63 -5.12 -11.04
N PHE A 8 6.59 -5.35 -10.15
CA PHE A 8 6.51 -6.49 -9.23
C PHE A 8 5.32 -6.37 -8.27
N SER A 9 5.07 -5.16 -7.75
CA SER A 9 3.91 -4.89 -6.92
C SER A 9 2.59 -5.16 -7.67
N GLU A 10 2.47 -4.77 -8.93
CA GLU A 10 1.32 -5.03 -9.79
C GLU A 10 1.10 -6.52 -10.00
N ASN A 11 2.16 -7.27 -10.30
CA ASN A 11 2.10 -8.73 -10.42
C ASN A 11 1.58 -9.42 -9.15
N LEU A 12 1.88 -8.89 -7.96
CA LEU A 12 1.35 -9.41 -6.70
C LEU A 12 -0.16 -9.14 -6.56
N VAL A 13 -0.63 -7.96 -6.97
CA VAL A 13 -2.07 -7.63 -7.01
C VAL A 13 -2.79 -8.55 -8.00
N ASP A 14 -2.23 -8.76 -9.17
CA ASP A 14 -2.82 -9.63 -10.19
C ASP A 14 -2.93 -11.07 -9.70
N ALA A 15 -1.88 -11.60 -9.08
CA ALA A 15 -1.90 -12.93 -8.48
C ALA A 15 -2.96 -13.06 -7.38
N ALA A 16 -3.07 -12.07 -6.50
CA ALA A 16 -4.10 -12.02 -5.46
C ALA A 16 -5.51 -11.93 -6.06
N SER A 17 -5.70 -11.14 -7.13
CA SER A 17 -6.97 -11.01 -7.84
C SER A 17 -7.40 -12.32 -8.51
N MET A 18 -6.47 -13.01 -9.16
CA MET A 18 -6.73 -14.32 -9.76
C MET A 18 -7.17 -15.33 -8.71
N LEU A 19 -6.47 -15.41 -7.58
CA LEU A 19 -6.83 -16.31 -6.49
C LEU A 19 -8.21 -15.94 -5.89
N SER A 20 -8.47 -14.66 -5.67
CA SER A 20 -9.75 -14.16 -5.15
C SER A 20 -10.92 -14.47 -6.09
N SER A 21 -10.71 -14.45 -7.41
CA SER A 21 -11.75 -14.72 -8.42
C SER A 21 -12.23 -16.19 -8.44
N THR A 22 -11.44 -17.13 -7.93
CA THR A 22 -11.81 -18.55 -7.83
C THR A 22 -12.72 -18.87 -6.64
N GLY A 23 -12.99 -17.88 -5.78
CA GLY A 23 -13.77 -18.01 -4.56
C GLY A 23 -12.90 -18.36 -3.36
N ILE A 24 -12.77 -17.42 -2.42
CA ILE A 24 -11.95 -17.60 -1.23
C ILE A 24 -12.78 -18.27 -0.14
N ASN A 25 -12.66 -19.58 -0.02
CA ASN A 25 -13.40 -20.36 0.99
C ASN A 25 -12.50 -20.86 2.12
N GLU A 26 -11.27 -21.23 1.80
CA GLU A 26 -10.32 -21.79 2.75
C GLU A 26 -9.48 -20.70 3.45
N ILE A 27 -9.03 -21.01 4.66
CA ILE A 27 -8.24 -20.08 5.46
C ILE A 27 -6.89 -19.74 4.81
N ASP A 28 -6.28 -20.71 4.13
CA ASP A 28 -4.99 -20.51 3.48
C ASP A 28 -5.10 -19.65 2.22
N GLU A 29 -6.22 -19.74 1.50
CA GLU A 29 -6.52 -18.85 0.39
C GLU A 29 -6.69 -17.40 0.86
N LYS A 30 -7.48 -17.20 1.93
CA LYS A 30 -7.66 -15.89 2.58
C LYS A 30 -6.33 -15.30 3.04
N ARG A 31 -5.51 -16.13 3.67
CA ARG A 31 -4.16 -15.78 4.13
C ARG A 31 -3.27 -15.36 2.95
N THR A 32 -3.32 -16.11 1.86
CA THR A 32 -2.51 -15.82 0.67
C THR A 32 -2.91 -14.50 0.03
N VAL A 33 -4.20 -14.25 -0.18
CA VAL A 33 -4.69 -12.97 -0.74
C VAL A 33 -4.31 -11.81 0.16
N LEU A 34 -4.49 -11.95 1.47
CA LEU A 34 -4.11 -10.93 2.45
C LEU A 34 -2.60 -10.64 2.39
N TYR A 35 -1.78 -11.68 2.39
CA TYR A 35 -0.32 -11.54 2.36
C TYR A 35 0.16 -10.85 1.08
N LEU A 36 -0.31 -11.27 -0.09
CA LEU A 36 0.07 -10.68 -1.37
C LEU A 36 -0.37 -9.22 -1.46
N SER A 37 -1.55 -8.88 -0.94
CA SER A 37 -2.07 -7.51 -0.91
C SER A 37 -1.21 -6.59 -0.02
N LEU A 38 -0.82 -7.06 1.16
CA LEU A 38 0.05 -6.31 2.06
C LEU A 38 1.47 -6.17 1.50
N LEU A 39 2.01 -7.23 0.90
CA LEU A 39 3.33 -7.20 0.26
C LEU A 39 3.36 -6.25 -0.95
N SER A 40 2.32 -6.28 -1.78
CA SER A 40 2.17 -5.32 -2.88
C SER A 40 2.15 -3.88 -2.37
N SER A 41 1.36 -3.61 -1.33
CA SER A 41 1.27 -2.29 -0.71
C SER A 41 2.61 -1.82 -0.17
N GLU A 42 3.34 -2.69 0.51
CA GLU A 42 4.69 -2.42 1.01
C GLU A 42 5.65 -2.02 -0.10
N ILE A 43 5.69 -2.80 -1.17
CA ILE A 43 6.59 -2.57 -2.31
C ILE A 43 6.21 -1.29 -3.04
N SER A 44 4.91 -1.02 -3.25
CA SER A 44 4.44 0.24 -3.87
C SER A 44 4.92 1.47 -3.10
N ILE A 45 4.76 1.46 -1.78
CA ILE A 45 5.20 2.59 -0.94
C ILE A 45 6.73 2.74 -0.98
N LYS A 46 7.47 1.64 -0.87
CA LYS A 46 8.93 1.65 -0.93
C LYS A 46 9.46 2.16 -2.27
N ALA A 47 8.82 1.79 -3.38
CA ALA A 47 9.17 2.29 -4.71
C ALA A 47 8.96 3.82 -4.82
N LEU A 48 7.85 4.32 -4.27
CA LEU A 48 7.59 5.77 -4.22
C LEU A 48 8.64 6.52 -3.38
N LEU A 49 8.97 6.00 -2.20
CA LEU A 49 9.96 6.60 -1.30
C LEU A 49 11.37 6.62 -1.93
N GLU A 50 11.76 5.51 -2.56
CA GLU A 50 13.03 5.41 -3.29
C GLU A 50 13.07 6.42 -4.45
N ARG A 51 12.00 6.49 -5.22
CA ARG A 51 11.89 7.44 -6.33
C ARG A 51 11.91 8.89 -5.87
N ALA A 52 11.33 9.19 -4.70
CA ALA A 52 11.36 10.52 -4.10
C ALA A 52 12.76 10.94 -3.60
N GLY A 53 13.71 10.01 -3.52
CA GLY A 53 15.08 10.27 -3.09
C GLY A 53 15.42 9.83 -1.67
N ILE A 54 14.54 9.07 -0.99
CA ILE A 54 14.86 8.45 0.29
C ILE A 54 15.78 7.26 0.02
N SER A 55 16.89 7.19 0.75
CA SER A 55 17.86 6.13 0.52
C SER A 55 17.30 4.74 0.87
N VAL A 56 17.67 3.73 0.09
CA VAL A 56 17.28 2.34 0.31
C VAL A 56 17.60 1.88 1.74
N GLN A 57 18.72 2.34 2.31
CA GLN A 57 19.09 2.00 3.69
C GLN A 57 18.09 2.58 4.72
N GLN A 58 17.59 3.80 4.50
CA GLN A 58 16.55 4.39 5.35
C GLN A 58 15.22 3.65 5.21
N ILE A 59 14.84 3.29 3.99
CA ILE A 59 13.63 2.51 3.71
C ILE A 59 13.70 1.13 4.38
N LYS A 60 14.83 0.42 4.26
CA LYS A 60 15.04 -0.90 4.89
C LYS A 60 14.91 -0.87 6.42
N LYS A 61 15.24 0.24 7.08
CA LYS A 61 15.04 0.40 8.53
C LYS A 61 13.57 0.34 8.96
N ARG A 62 12.64 0.66 8.07
CA ARG A 62 11.20 0.53 8.33
C ARG A 62 10.73 -0.92 8.29
N SER A 63 11.56 -1.83 7.75
CA SER A 63 11.22 -3.25 7.58
C SER A 63 9.85 -3.42 6.87
N HIS A 64 8.89 -4.03 7.53
CA HIS A 64 7.53 -4.32 7.02
C HIS A 64 6.46 -3.43 7.67
N ARG A 65 6.84 -2.36 8.37
CA ARG A 65 5.91 -1.51 9.11
C ARG A 65 5.19 -0.55 8.17
N LEU A 66 4.02 -0.97 7.69
CA LEU A 66 3.23 -0.22 6.70
C LEU A 66 2.82 1.16 7.19
N SER A 67 2.42 1.30 8.45
CA SER A 67 2.06 2.59 9.04
C SER A 67 3.21 3.58 9.01
N GLN A 68 4.43 3.13 9.32
CA GLN A 68 5.62 3.98 9.28
C GLN A 68 6.05 4.33 7.85
N LEU A 69 5.90 3.39 6.91
CA LEU A 69 6.14 3.66 5.49
C LEU A 69 5.15 4.69 4.95
N LEU A 70 3.87 4.60 5.33
CA LEU A 70 2.87 5.60 5.00
C LEU A 70 3.16 6.96 5.65
N GLU A 71 3.68 6.98 6.87
CA GLU A 71 4.10 8.21 7.53
C GLU A 71 5.27 8.87 6.78
N ASP A 72 6.23 8.06 6.31
CA ASP A 72 7.35 8.59 5.52
C ASP A 72 6.90 9.26 4.21
N LEU A 73 5.75 8.87 3.64
CA LEU A 73 5.16 9.56 2.49
C LEU A 73 4.75 11.01 2.80
N SER A 74 4.51 11.36 4.07
CA SER A 74 4.25 12.75 4.46
C SER A 74 5.43 13.70 4.20
N LYS A 75 6.63 13.14 4.00
CA LYS A 75 7.86 13.88 3.64
C LYS A 75 8.00 14.09 2.13
N CYS A 76 7.05 13.55 1.35
CA CYS A 76 7.06 13.57 -0.09
C CYS A 76 5.87 14.38 -0.63
N GLU A 77 6.04 14.90 -1.83
CA GLU A 77 5.00 15.58 -2.60
C GLU A 77 5.04 15.11 -4.05
N PHE A 78 3.93 15.21 -4.74
CA PHE A 78 3.81 14.88 -6.17
C PHE A 78 3.11 16.01 -6.91
N ASN A 79 3.41 16.15 -8.20
CA ASN A 79 2.81 17.17 -9.05
C ASN A 79 1.59 16.59 -9.76
N THR A 80 0.44 17.21 -9.57
CA THR A 80 -0.82 16.78 -10.18
C THR A 80 -1.68 17.96 -10.59
N ASP A 81 -2.75 17.70 -11.34
CA ASP A 81 -3.77 18.70 -11.64
C ASP A 81 -4.60 18.97 -10.37
N ILE A 82 -4.54 20.20 -9.87
CA ILE A 82 -5.28 20.65 -8.69
C ILE A 82 -6.61 21.31 -9.06
N GLY A 83 -6.97 21.28 -10.33
CA GLY A 83 -8.22 21.80 -10.87
C GLY A 83 -8.00 22.75 -12.06
N ASN A 84 -8.91 22.68 -13.02
CA ASN A 84 -8.92 23.50 -14.23
C ASN A 84 -7.62 23.47 -15.06
N GLY A 85 -6.91 22.33 -15.06
CA GLY A 85 -5.64 22.16 -15.78
C GLY A 85 -4.43 22.82 -15.10
N VAL A 86 -4.60 23.34 -13.89
CA VAL A 86 -3.52 23.93 -13.12
C VAL A 86 -2.73 22.82 -12.42
N LYS A 87 -1.42 22.77 -12.69
CA LYS A 87 -0.50 21.85 -12.00
C LYS A 87 -0.08 22.41 -10.65
N GLY A 88 -0.08 21.56 -9.62
CA GLY A 88 0.34 21.94 -8.28
C GLY A 88 0.94 20.76 -7.51
N TRP A 89 1.69 21.08 -6.47
CA TRP A 89 2.31 20.09 -5.59
C TRP A 89 1.36 19.73 -4.45
N VAL A 90 1.13 18.44 -4.27
CA VAL A 90 0.27 17.88 -3.24
C VAL A 90 1.09 16.92 -2.39
N ASN A 91 0.90 16.95 -1.07
CA ASN A 91 1.60 16.03 -0.17
C ASN A 91 1.19 14.59 -0.45
N ALA A 92 2.17 13.69 -0.53
CA ALA A 92 1.94 12.29 -0.88
C ALA A 92 1.16 11.52 0.21
N SER A 93 1.04 12.05 1.43
CA SER A 93 0.15 11.48 2.45
C SER A 93 -1.34 11.49 2.04
N ALA A 94 -1.70 12.23 0.99
CA ALA A 94 -3.05 12.21 0.42
C ALA A 94 -3.52 10.80 0.01
N VAL A 95 -2.60 9.89 -0.33
CA VAL A 95 -2.91 8.48 -0.60
C VAL A 95 -3.66 7.80 0.55
N ARG A 96 -3.41 8.20 1.80
CA ARG A 96 -4.07 7.64 2.98
C ARG A 96 -5.59 7.85 2.97
N SER A 97 -6.05 8.92 2.33
CA SER A 97 -7.46 9.30 2.26
C SER A 97 -8.22 8.66 1.10
N LEU A 98 -7.56 7.85 0.27
CA LEU A 98 -8.23 7.14 -0.81
C LEU A 98 -9.28 6.18 -0.23
N THR A 99 -10.53 6.37 -0.63
CA THR A 99 -11.65 5.55 -0.17
C THR A 99 -11.60 4.19 -0.86
N VAL A 100 -11.51 3.13 -0.09
CA VAL A 100 -11.51 1.74 -0.58
C VAL A 100 -12.93 1.21 -0.69
N ASP A 101 -13.74 1.42 0.35
CA ASP A 101 -15.14 1.00 0.36
C ASP A 101 -15.97 1.93 1.26
N LYS A 102 -17.03 2.51 0.69
CA LYS A 102 -17.95 3.37 1.42
C LYS A 102 -18.91 2.60 2.33
N ALA A 103 -19.24 1.37 1.95
CA ALA A 103 -20.15 0.53 2.73
C ALA A 103 -19.48 -0.02 4.00
N PHE A 104 -18.15 -0.08 4.03
CA PHE A 104 -17.37 -0.54 5.18
C PHE A 104 -16.85 0.66 6.00
N GLY A 105 -17.76 1.46 6.55
CA GLY A 105 -17.41 2.52 7.51
C GLY A 105 -16.41 3.56 7.01
N ASN A 106 -16.43 3.90 5.71
CA ASN A 106 -15.44 4.79 5.08
C ASN A 106 -13.99 4.25 5.15
N ALA A 107 -13.81 2.94 4.96
CA ALA A 107 -12.48 2.35 4.90
C ALA A 107 -11.60 3.05 3.86
N THR A 108 -10.43 3.50 4.30
CA THR A 108 -9.44 4.17 3.45
C THR A 108 -8.17 3.33 3.37
N VAL A 109 -7.31 3.63 2.39
CA VAL A 109 -5.98 3.01 2.30
C VAL A 109 -5.21 3.18 3.60
N GLY A 110 -5.24 4.37 4.19
CA GLY A 110 -4.55 4.65 5.46
C GLY A 110 -5.05 3.80 6.61
N THR A 111 -6.37 3.69 6.79
CA THR A 111 -6.98 2.88 7.87
C THR A 111 -6.61 1.40 7.72
N LEU A 112 -6.73 0.86 6.50
CA LEU A 112 -6.50 -0.56 6.25
C LEU A 112 -5.03 -0.96 6.40
N LEU A 113 -4.10 -0.13 5.90
CA LEU A 113 -2.66 -0.41 6.01
C LEU A 113 -2.09 -0.13 7.40
N SER A 114 -2.83 0.59 8.26
CA SER A 114 -2.48 0.81 9.67
C SER A 114 -3.20 -0.15 10.62
N ALA A 115 -3.79 -1.23 10.12
CA ALA A 115 -4.61 -2.17 10.89
C ALA A 115 -3.87 -2.81 12.08
N GLU A 116 -2.55 -2.97 12.00
CA GLU A 116 -1.72 -3.47 13.10
C GLU A 116 -1.77 -2.55 14.33
N GLU A 117 -1.93 -1.24 14.14
CA GLU A 117 -2.08 -0.27 15.22
C GLU A 117 -3.43 -0.42 15.94
N GLU A 118 -4.41 -1.02 15.28
CA GLU A 118 -5.74 -1.32 15.80
C GLU A 118 -5.88 -2.76 16.33
N GLY A 119 -4.78 -3.50 16.42
CA GLY A 119 -4.75 -4.85 16.97
C GLY A 119 -4.92 -5.98 15.96
N ALA A 120 -4.81 -5.71 14.66
CA ALA A 120 -4.74 -6.76 13.66
C ALA A 120 -3.44 -7.56 13.79
N VAL A 121 -3.45 -8.80 13.28
CA VAL A 121 -2.27 -9.67 13.24
C VAL A 121 -1.13 -9.00 12.48
N GLN A 122 0.09 -9.20 12.97
CA GLN A 122 1.26 -8.54 12.42
C GLN A 122 1.68 -9.15 11.09
N TYR A 123 1.80 -8.30 10.11
CA TYR A 123 2.41 -8.62 8.83
C TYR A 123 3.96 -8.53 8.96
N PRO A 124 4.75 -9.39 8.35
CA PRO A 124 4.33 -10.57 7.58
C PRO A 124 4.22 -11.86 8.41
N ASN A 125 4.81 -11.89 9.60
CA ASN A 125 5.11 -13.15 10.30
C ASN A 125 3.85 -13.84 10.83
N GLU A 126 2.95 -13.13 11.50
CA GLU A 126 1.73 -13.74 12.02
C GLU A 126 0.79 -14.19 10.90
N ILE A 127 0.79 -13.48 9.76
CA ILE A 127 0.02 -13.90 8.59
C ILE A 127 0.61 -15.17 7.97
N ARG A 128 1.95 -15.32 7.97
CA ARG A 128 2.62 -16.51 7.43
C ARG A 128 2.44 -17.74 8.31
N TYR A 129 2.53 -17.58 9.61
CA TYR A 129 2.72 -18.68 10.56
C TYR A 129 1.65 -18.77 11.64
N GLY A 130 0.78 -17.77 11.75
CA GLY A 130 -0.27 -17.73 12.76
C GLY A 130 -1.40 -18.73 12.49
N ASP A 131 -1.96 -19.29 13.55
CA ASP A 131 -3.10 -20.20 13.47
C ASP A 131 -4.42 -19.45 13.27
N ASN A 132 -4.50 -18.22 13.77
CA ASN A 132 -5.67 -17.36 13.65
C ASN A 132 -5.29 -16.05 12.98
N ILE A 133 -6.09 -15.64 11.98
CA ILE A 133 -5.92 -14.35 11.30
C ILE A 133 -7.05 -13.43 11.75
N TYR A 134 -6.70 -12.44 12.57
CA TYR A 134 -7.58 -11.32 12.89
C TYR A 134 -7.13 -10.10 12.09
N HIS A 135 -7.83 -9.85 10.99
CA HIS A 135 -7.52 -8.75 10.08
C HIS A 135 -8.79 -8.29 9.35
N TYR A 136 -8.71 -7.15 8.65
CA TYR A 136 -9.75 -6.77 7.70
C TYR A 136 -9.91 -7.84 6.60
N PRO A 137 -11.11 -7.96 5.99
CA PRO A 137 -11.34 -8.94 4.93
C PRO A 137 -10.29 -8.88 3.82
N PRO A 138 -9.79 -10.03 3.34
CA PRO A 138 -8.77 -10.08 2.29
C PRO A 138 -9.14 -9.32 1.03
N GLU A 139 -10.41 -9.36 0.63
CA GLU A 139 -10.94 -8.65 -0.55
C GLU A 139 -10.84 -7.13 -0.38
N LEU A 140 -11.04 -6.64 0.83
CA LEU A 140 -10.93 -5.22 1.13
C LEU A 140 -9.45 -4.78 1.07
N MET A 141 -8.55 -5.61 1.59
CA MET A 141 -7.11 -5.37 1.50
C MET A 141 -6.60 -5.43 0.06
N LEU A 142 -7.14 -6.33 -0.75
CA LEU A 142 -6.84 -6.41 -2.18
C LEU A 142 -7.26 -5.14 -2.93
N ARG A 143 -8.44 -4.60 -2.63
CA ARG A 143 -8.89 -3.32 -3.19
C ARG A 143 -7.98 -2.17 -2.76
N ALA A 144 -7.56 -2.14 -1.49
CA ALA A 144 -6.62 -1.13 -1.00
C ALA A 144 -5.28 -1.21 -1.73
N ALA A 145 -4.73 -2.41 -1.91
CA ALA A 145 -3.48 -2.63 -2.64
C ALA A 145 -3.60 -2.22 -4.12
N SER A 146 -4.72 -2.55 -4.77
CA SER A 146 -4.98 -2.16 -6.16
C SER A 146 -5.06 -0.64 -6.32
N LEU A 147 -5.78 0.05 -5.43
CA LEU A 147 -5.87 1.51 -5.43
C LEU A 147 -4.51 2.18 -5.19
N LEU A 148 -3.76 1.67 -4.21
CA LEU A 148 -2.43 2.19 -3.92
C LEU A 148 -1.47 1.99 -5.10
N ASN A 149 -1.49 0.82 -5.73
CA ASN A 149 -0.65 0.53 -6.88
C ASN A 149 -0.99 1.43 -8.07
N ALA A 150 -2.28 1.60 -8.40
CA ALA A 150 -2.72 2.51 -9.45
C ALA A 150 -2.29 3.95 -9.15
N TRP A 151 -2.54 4.43 -7.92
CA TRP A 151 -2.11 5.76 -7.49
C TRP A 151 -0.59 5.94 -7.58
N ALA A 152 0.18 4.92 -7.20
CA ALA A 152 1.64 4.94 -7.29
C ALA A 152 2.11 5.05 -8.74
N ASN A 153 1.54 4.27 -9.65
CA ASN A 153 1.86 4.33 -11.08
C ASN A 153 1.57 5.71 -11.67
N ASP A 154 0.46 6.34 -11.29
CA ASP A 154 0.09 7.67 -11.77
C ASP A 154 1.05 8.78 -11.28
N ASN A 155 1.64 8.61 -10.10
CA ASN A 155 2.37 9.70 -9.43
C ASN A 155 3.88 9.48 -9.33
N ILE A 156 4.41 8.27 -9.56
CA ILE A 156 5.83 7.95 -9.36
C ILE A 156 6.77 8.82 -10.22
N SER A 157 6.33 9.26 -11.39
CA SER A 157 7.15 10.08 -12.29
C SER A 157 7.40 11.48 -11.75
N THR A 158 6.52 11.99 -10.89
CA THR A 158 6.56 13.37 -10.38
C THR A 158 6.84 13.46 -8.88
N ILE A 159 6.88 12.34 -8.15
CA ILE A 159 7.11 12.33 -6.71
C ILE A 159 8.54 12.78 -6.35
N ARG A 160 8.66 13.57 -5.29
CA ARG A 160 9.93 14.05 -4.73
C ARG A 160 9.80 14.31 -3.24
N LEU A 161 10.93 14.52 -2.56
CA LEU A 161 10.92 15.06 -1.20
C LEU A 161 10.33 16.47 -1.17
N CYS A 162 9.57 16.77 -0.13
CA CYS A 162 9.09 18.14 0.10
C CYS A 162 10.27 19.12 0.17
N ALA A 163 10.13 20.28 -0.42
CA ALA A 163 11.09 21.36 -0.23
C ALA A 163 11.15 21.73 1.26
N GLN A 164 12.37 21.76 1.81
CA GLN A 164 12.62 22.23 3.18
C GLN A 164 12.55 23.76 3.23
#